data_8e634153bfc9ae4f03cba0354f663d38
#
_entry.id   8e634153bfc9ae4f03cba0354f663d38
#
_cell.length_a   1.000
_cell.length_b   1.000
_cell.length_c   1.000
_cell.angle_alpha   90.00
_cell.angle_beta   90.00
_cell.angle_gamma   90.00
#
_symmetry.space_group_name_H-M   'P 1'
#
loop_
_entity.id
_entity.type
_entity.pdbx_description
1 polymer ?
#
loop_
_entity_poly.entity_id
_entity_poly.type
_entity_poly.pdbx_seq_one_letter_code
_entity_poly.pdbx_strand_id
1 'polypeptide(L)'
;RNNEPIIIKNDEFRKCILFISFPIYDYKEEELKILKDVIFDRSEKYDTKRKLAIACINNYCLSYRSKISFIGNNAFLEFALIYPSVASLKKDVLQDNLLFAREMIFNPYLENGVFSEKLVRESIEMYKEGVKNKLKRYDGYCQYKNDLLIDENDYLVSKVFKDLSLLSNVTSERLYNVYKKIISGPPLTFLIGNVDEKKSKELVKEIILDNKISNVKFETDYNVYVKNISNSVEVVRENSEFSTSSVCCNYKVRDMCCYRDRVLLTIVKNLLSSNNSDVLF
;
A
#
# COMPACT_ATOMS: atom_id res chain seq x y z
N ARG A 1 -11.93 14.06 10.17
CA ARG A 1 -12.72 12.83 10.33
C ARG A 1 -12.23 12.10 11.57
N ASN A 2 -13.13 11.47 12.35
CA ASN A 2 -12.73 10.61 13.46
C ASN A 2 -12.33 9.21 12.94
N ASN A 3 -11.62 8.44 13.76
CA ASN A 3 -11.17 7.09 13.44
C ASN A 3 -12.18 6.00 13.87
N GLU A 4 -13.46 6.32 13.97
CA GLU A 4 -14.49 5.32 14.28
C GLU A 4 -14.49 4.22 13.21
N PRO A 5 -14.51 2.91 13.60
CA PRO A 5 -14.46 1.81 12.64
C PRO A 5 -15.62 1.85 11.66
N ILE A 6 -15.34 1.63 10.39
CA ILE A 6 -16.33 1.54 9.33
C ILE A 6 -16.53 0.06 9.01
N ILE A 7 -17.73 -0.43 9.25
CA ILE A 7 -18.11 -1.80 8.94
C ILE A 7 -19.01 -1.78 7.71
N ILE A 8 -18.65 -2.56 6.70
CA ILE A 8 -19.42 -2.71 5.46
C ILE A 8 -19.89 -4.17 5.39
N LYS A 9 -21.12 -4.39 5.85
CA LYS A 9 -21.72 -5.71 5.82
C LYS A 9 -22.17 -6.09 4.41
N ASN A 10 -21.83 -7.31 3.99
CA ASN A 10 -22.36 -7.93 2.79
C ASN A 10 -22.46 -9.43 3.00
N ASP A 11 -23.67 -9.95 3.03
CA ASP A 11 -23.97 -11.36 3.35
C ASP A 11 -23.57 -12.34 2.24
N GLU A 12 -23.33 -11.85 1.01
CA GLU A 12 -22.91 -12.67 -0.12
C GLU A 12 -21.40 -12.95 -0.09
N PHE A 13 -20.61 -12.18 0.65
CA PHE A 13 -19.16 -12.31 0.67
C PHE A 13 -18.73 -13.53 1.48
N ARG A 14 -17.98 -14.41 0.83
CA ARG A 14 -17.36 -15.58 1.46
C ARG A 14 -16.06 -15.29 2.18
N LYS A 15 -15.53 -14.09 1.99
CA LYS A 15 -14.29 -13.59 2.63
C LYS A 15 -14.58 -12.28 3.33
N CYS A 16 -13.85 -12.06 4.42
CA CYS A 16 -13.80 -10.77 5.10
C CYS A 16 -12.44 -10.13 4.85
N ILE A 17 -12.42 -8.81 4.77
CA ILE A 17 -11.21 -8.01 4.62
C ILE A 17 -11.17 -6.98 5.73
N LEU A 18 -10.13 -7.05 6.55
CA LEU A 18 -9.80 -6.03 7.55
C LEU A 18 -8.73 -5.11 6.96
N PHE A 19 -9.01 -3.81 6.91
CA PHE A 19 -8.06 -2.76 6.57
C PHE A 19 -7.81 -1.88 7.77
N ILE A 20 -6.53 -1.68 8.09
CA ILE A 20 -6.07 -0.75 9.12
C ILE A 20 -5.07 0.19 8.44
N SER A 21 -5.34 1.49 8.48
CA SER A 21 -4.60 2.50 7.72
C SER A 21 -4.17 3.63 8.64
N PHE A 22 -2.87 3.84 8.74
CA PHE A 22 -2.27 4.91 9.55
C PHE A 22 -1.87 6.06 8.63
N PRO A 23 -2.39 7.27 8.82
CA PRO A 23 -1.91 8.45 8.11
C PRO A 23 -0.45 8.74 8.49
N ILE A 24 0.35 9.08 7.49
CA ILE A 24 1.77 9.38 7.66
C ILE A 24 1.97 10.87 7.39
N TYR A 25 2.56 11.56 8.35
CA TYR A 25 2.89 12.98 8.25
C TYR A 25 4.41 13.15 8.38
N ASP A 26 4.97 14.10 7.63
CA ASP A 26 6.37 14.50 7.73
C ASP A 26 7.33 13.28 7.66
N TYR A 27 7.51 12.74 6.47
CA TYR A 27 8.27 11.52 6.20
C TYR A 27 9.35 11.73 5.13
N LYS A 28 10.35 10.85 5.16
CA LYS A 28 11.30 10.69 4.07
C LYS A 28 10.93 9.48 3.25
N GLU A 29 10.92 9.64 1.94
CA GLU A 29 10.44 8.61 1.02
C GLU A 29 11.26 7.33 1.12
N GLU A 30 12.60 7.45 1.21
CA GLU A 30 13.51 6.33 1.37
C GLU A 30 13.21 5.47 2.61
N GLU A 31 12.78 6.10 3.71
CA GLU A 31 12.39 5.38 4.92
C GLU A 31 11.11 4.57 4.71
N LEU A 32 10.11 5.17 4.06
CA LEU A 32 8.83 4.49 3.81
C LEU A 32 8.95 3.31 2.83
N LYS A 33 9.83 3.42 1.81
CA LYS A 33 10.06 2.32 0.85
C LYS A 33 10.55 1.04 1.52
N ILE A 34 11.34 1.19 2.59
CA ILE A 34 11.91 0.06 3.32
C ILE A 34 11.03 -0.36 4.51
N LEU A 35 10.46 0.61 5.22
CA LEU A 35 9.66 0.38 6.42
C LEU A 35 8.53 -0.65 6.20
N LYS A 36 7.80 -0.54 5.08
CA LYS A 36 6.68 -1.44 4.74
C LYS A 36 7.07 -2.92 4.70
N ASP A 37 8.32 -3.23 4.31
CA ASP A 37 8.82 -4.60 4.20
C ASP A 37 9.35 -5.13 5.54
N VAL A 38 9.79 -4.23 6.41
CA VAL A 38 10.40 -4.56 7.70
C VAL A 38 9.36 -4.75 8.81
N ILE A 39 8.33 -3.90 8.87
CA ILE A 39 7.35 -3.91 9.97
C ILE A 39 6.66 -5.27 10.12
N PHE A 40 6.22 -5.89 9.02
CA PHE A 40 5.38 -7.07 9.03
C PHE A 40 6.13 -8.37 8.71
N ASP A 41 7.47 -8.36 8.82
CA ASP A 41 8.26 -9.56 8.60
C ASP A 41 8.04 -10.61 9.71
N ARG A 42 8.00 -10.16 10.97
CA ARG A 42 7.80 -10.96 12.18
C ARG A 42 7.25 -10.08 13.31
N SER A 43 6.72 -10.73 14.35
CA SER A 43 6.35 -10.03 15.60
C SER A 43 7.10 -10.61 16.79
N GLU A 44 6.96 -9.97 17.95
CA GLU A 44 7.54 -10.46 19.19
C GLU A 44 7.03 -11.88 19.52
N LYS A 45 5.74 -12.12 19.36
CA LYS A 45 5.12 -13.44 19.56
C LYS A 45 5.48 -14.44 18.47
N TYR A 46 5.61 -13.98 17.23
CA TYR A 46 5.90 -14.78 16.03
C TYR A 46 7.30 -14.45 15.52
N ASP A 47 8.33 -14.72 16.35
CA ASP A 47 9.72 -14.35 16.16
C ASP A 47 10.44 -15.08 15.00
N THR A 48 9.78 -16.11 14.43
CA THR A 48 10.26 -16.84 13.25
C THR A 48 9.19 -16.92 12.18
N LYS A 49 9.61 -16.98 10.91
CA LYS A 49 8.69 -17.18 9.78
C LYS A 49 7.84 -18.44 9.91
N ARG A 50 8.40 -19.50 10.55
CA ARG A 50 7.65 -20.73 10.82
C ARG A 50 6.52 -20.51 11.83
N LYS A 51 6.79 -19.83 12.96
CA LYS A 51 5.76 -19.48 13.95
C LYS A 51 4.67 -18.60 13.33
N LEU A 52 5.08 -17.61 12.53
CA LEU A 52 4.15 -16.74 11.82
C LEU A 52 3.27 -17.51 10.82
N ALA A 53 3.85 -18.42 10.03
CA ALA A 53 3.09 -19.27 9.12
C ALA A 53 2.08 -20.16 9.83
N ILE A 54 2.47 -20.75 10.98
CA ILE A 54 1.57 -21.55 11.82
C ILE A 54 0.43 -20.66 12.38
N ALA A 55 0.75 -19.45 12.82
CA ALA A 55 -0.27 -18.51 13.30
C ALA A 55 -1.27 -18.13 12.20
N CYS A 56 -0.81 -17.89 10.97
CA CYS A 56 -1.70 -17.66 9.84
C CYS A 56 -2.65 -18.83 9.59
N ILE A 57 -2.14 -20.06 9.62
CA ILE A 57 -2.96 -21.26 9.45
C ILE A 57 -3.98 -21.38 10.58
N ASN A 58 -3.58 -21.23 11.82
CA ASN A 58 -4.45 -21.37 13.00
C ASN A 58 -5.57 -20.32 13.04
N ASN A 59 -5.30 -19.10 12.53
CA ASN A 59 -6.27 -18.02 12.47
C ASN A 59 -7.07 -18.02 11.15
N TYR A 60 -6.87 -19.02 10.30
CA TYR A 60 -7.47 -19.07 8.96
C TYR A 60 -7.16 -17.81 8.12
N CYS A 61 -6.01 -17.18 8.37
CA CYS A 61 -5.55 -16.04 7.60
C CYS A 61 -5.19 -16.48 6.18
N LEU A 62 -6.00 -16.08 5.19
CA LEU A 62 -5.75 -16.41 3.79
C LEU A 62 -4.59 -15.61 3.21
N SER A 63 -4.49 -14.35 3.61
CA SER A 63 -3.35 -13.49 3.29
C SER A 63 -3.31 -12.29 4.22
N TYR A 64 -2.10 -11.79 4.47
CA TYR A 64 -1.88 -10.47 5.06
C TYR A 64 -0.83 -9.73 4.23
N ARG A 65 -0.94 -8.42 4.20
CA ARG A 65 0.01 -7.57 3.47
C ARG A 65 0.09 -6.19 4.08
N SER A 66 1.22 -5.56 3.86
CA SER A 66 1.43 -4.15 4.12
C SER A 66 1.75 -3.41 2.82
N LYS A 67 1.40 -2.16 2.75
CA LYS A 67 1.82 -1.26 1.68
C LYS A 67 1.83 0.18 2.15
N ILE A 68 2.60 1.00 1.46
CA ILE A 68 2.45 2.45 1.51
C ILE A 68 1.58 2.86 0.32
N SER A 69 0.52 3.61 0.58
CA SER A 69 -0.33 4.19 -0.45
C SER A 69 -0.37 5.71 -0.34
N PHE A 70 -0.64 6.34 -1.47
CA PHE A 70 -0.77 7.80 -1.56
C PHE A 70 -2.16 8.12 -2.11
N ILE A 71 -2.86 9.04 -1.45
CA ILE A 71 -4.14 9.58 -1.90
C ILE A 71 -4.00 11.09 -1.89
N GLY A 72 -3.77 11.68 -3.08
CA GLY A 72 -3.30 13.06 -3.19
C GLY A 72 -1.96 13.20 -2.47
N ASN A 73 -1.84 14.22 -1.63
CA ASN A 73 -0.64 14.49 -0.82
C ASN A 73 -0.58 13.70 0.49
N ASN A 74 -1.59 12.86 0.77
CA ASN A 74 -1.60 12.07 2.00
C ASN A 74 -0.97 10.70 1.76
N ALA A 75 -0.01 10.34 2.60
CA ALA A 75 0.59 9.01 2.64
C ALA A 75 -0.05 8.16 3.74
N PHE A 76 -0.18 6.87 3.51
CA PHE A 76 -0.76 5.93 4.45
C PHE A 76 0.07 4.66 4.54
N LEU A 77 0.33 4.20 5.75
CA LEU A 77 0.78 2.83 6.01
C LEU A 77 -0.47 1.97 6.18
N GLU A 78 -0.68 1.04 5.28
CA GLU A 78 -1.84 0.18 5.25
C GLU A 78 -1.47 -1.27 5.59
N PHE A 79 -2.27 -1.87 6.46
CA PHE A 79 -2.28 -3.29 6.74
C PHE A 79 -3.62 -3.88 6.27
N ALA A 80 -3.55 -4.95 5.48
CA ALA A 80 -4.74 -5.66 5.03
C ALA A 80 -4.65 -7.13 5.40
N LEU A 81 -5.72 -7.66 6.00
CA LEU A 81 -5.88 -9.05 6.37
C LEU A 81 -7.11 -9.62 5.70
N ILE A 82 -6.97 -10.78 5.06
CA ILE A 82 -8.07 -11.48 4.40
C ILE A 82 -8.27 -12.82 5.10
N TYR A 83 -9.51 -13.12 5.48
CA TYR A 83 -9.90 -14.38 6.13
C TYR A 83 -11.30 -14.84 5.68
N PRO A 84 -11.67 -16.11 5.84
CA PRO A 84 -13.00 -16.60 5.45
C PRO A 84 -14.10 -16.00 6.33
N SER A 85 -15.27 -15.75 5.75
CA SER A 85 -16.45 -15.34 6.50
C SER A 85 -17.03 -16.49 7.33
N VAL A 86 -17.89 -16.16 8.30
CA VAL A 86 -18.64 -17.13 9.11
C VAL A 86 -19.43 -18.09 8.23
N ALA A 87 -20.04 -17.60 7.15
CA ALA A 87 -20.79 -18.41 6.21
C ALA A 87 -19.92 -19.50 5.53
N SER A 88 -18.65 -19.21 5.28
CA SER A 88 -17.73 -20.17 4.67
C SER A 88 -17.15 -21.17 5.67
N LEU A 89 -16.81 -20.69 6.87
CA LEU A 89 -16.08 -21.50 7.86
C LEU A 89 -16.99 -22.15 8.90
N LYS A 90 -18.24 -21.69 9.03
CA LYS A 90 -19.17 -22.05 10.12
C LYS A 90 -18.60 -21.78 11.53
N LYS A 91 -17.63 -20.90 11.63
CA LYS A 91 -16.96 -20.47 12.84
C LYS A 91 -16.65 -18.98 12.71
N ASP A 92 -16.90 -18.22 13.79
CA ASP A 92 -16.47 -16.83 13.86
C ASP A 92 -14.99 -16.76 14.27
N VAL A 93 -14.17 -16.19 13.41
CA VAL A 93 -12.73 -16.04 13.60
C VAL A 93 -12.29 -14.57 13.63
N LEU A 94 -13.25 -13.66 13.73
CA LEU A 94 -12.97 -12.22 13.72
C LEU A 94 -12.03 -11.82 14.85
N GLN A 95 -12.35 -12.22 16.08
CA GLN A 95 -11.54 -11.86 17.25
C GLN A 95 -10.09 -12.36 17.12
N ASP A 96 -9.89 -13.61 16.70
CA ASP A 96 -8.57 -14.21 16.52
C ASP A 96 -7.76 -13.44 15.46
N ASN A 97 -8.41 -13.03 14.37
CA ASN A 97 -7.78 -12.23 13.32
C ASN A 97 -7.50 -10.78 13.75
N LEU A 98 -8.34 -10.17 14.58
CA LEU A 98 -8.05 -8.86 15.17
C LEU A 98 -6.86 -8.91 16.11
N LEU A 99 -6.77 -9.93 16.97
CA LEU A 99 -5.63 -10.14 17.85
C LEU A 99 -4.34 -10.41 17.06
N PHE A 100 -4.42 -11.18 15.98
CA PHE A 100 -3.30 -11.39 15.07
C PHE A 100 -2.85 -10.07 14.42
N ALA A 101 -3.79 -9.27 13.89
CA ALA A 101 -3.50 -7.97 13.30
C ALA A 101 -2.87 -7.02 14.34
N ARG A 102 -3.40 -6.97 15.56
CA ARG A 102 -2.85 -6.18 16.65
C ARG A 102 -1.41 -6.57 16.95
N GLU A 103 -1.14 -7.86 17.08
CA GLU A 103 0.20 -8.37 17.34
C GLU A 103 1.18 -7.96 16.23
N MET A 104 0.81 -8.15 14.97
CA MET A 104 1.68 -7.83 13.83
C MET A 104 1.94 -6.33 13.68
N ILE A 105 0.98 -5.48 14.06
CA ILE A 105 1.08 -4.03 13.87
C ILE A 105 1.82 -3.38 15.05
N PHE A 106 1.52 -3.77 16.29
CA PHE A 106 1.97 -3.02 17.47
C PHE A 106 3.14 -3.68 18.21
N ASN A 107 3.43 -4.95 17.92
CA ASN A 107 4.51 -5.69 18.55
C ASN A 107 5.49 -6.30 17.52
N PRO A 108 6.14 -5.44 16.67
CA PRO A 108 7.09 -5.95 15.69
C PRO A 108 8.28 -6.62 16.37
N TYR A 109 8.87 -7.60 15.69
CA TYR A 109 10.10 -8.21 16.17
C TYR A 109 11.26 -7.22 16.16
N LEU A 110 11.91 -7.05 17.31
CA LEU A 110 13.03 -6.11 17.48
C LEU A 110 14.29 -6.86 17.93
N GLU A 111 15.44 -6.41 17.47
CA GLU A 111 16.76 -6.82 17.93
C GLU A 111 17.43 -5.62 18.61
N ASN A 112 17.81 -5.76 19.87
CA ASN A 112 18.38 -4.67 20.67
C ASN A 112 17.48 -3.40 20.73
N GLY A 113 16.15 -3.58 20.70
CA GLY A 113 15.16 -2.49 20.79
C GLY A 113 14.91 -1.72 19.49
N VAL A 114 15.47 -2.15 18.35
CA VAL A 114 15.24 -1.60 17.02
C VAL A 114 14.98 -2.72 16.01
N PHE A 115 14.61 -2.39 14.77
CA PHE A 115 14.48 -3.40 13.73
C PHE A 115 15.83 -4.09 13.44
N SER A 116 15.78 -5.36 13.02
CA SER A 116 16.97 -6.12 12.65
C SER A 116 17.78 -5.43 11.55
N GLU A 117 19.05 -5.12 11.81
CA GLU A 117 19.95 -4.52 10.81
C GLU A 117 20.11 -5.39 9.57
N LYS A 118 20.13 -6.71 9.78
CA LYS A 118 20.19 -7.67 8.68
C LYS A 118 18.96 -7.54 7.78
N LEU A 119 17.76 -7.50 8.36
CA LEU A 119 16.50 -7.38 7.63
C LEU A 119 16.42 -6.06 6.88
N VAL A 120 16.83 -4.96 7.51
CA VAL A 120 16.85 -3.63 6.86
C VAL A 120 17.78 -3.64 5.64
N ARG A 121 18.98 -4.21 5.78
CA ARG A 121 19.95 -4.33 4.69
C ARG A 121 19.43 -5.19 3.55
N GLU A 122 18.86 -6.36 3.86
CA GLU A 122 18.24 -7.24 2.87
C GLU A 122 17.10 -6.54 2.12
N SER A 123 16.25 -5.79 2.83
CA SER A 123 15.14 -5.02 2.22
C SER A 123 15.66 -3.91 1.30
N ILE A 124 16.74 -3.22 1.68
CA ILE A 124 17.39 -2.22 0.83
C ILE A 124 17.92 -2.85 -0.46
N GLU A 125 18.65 -3.97 -0.36
CA GLU A 125 19.20 -4.63 -1.55
C GLU A 125 18.09 -5.21 -2.45
N MET A 126 17.03 -5.77 -1.88
CA MET A 126 15.85 -6.22 -2.64
C MET A 126 15.20 -5.06 -3.40
N TYR A 127 15.05 -3.89 -2.77
CA TYR A 127 14.50 -2.71 -3.44
C TYR A 127 15.38 -2.26 -4.59
N LYS A 128 16.71 -2.14 -4.37
CA LYS A 128 17.69 -1.76 -5.41
C LYS A 128 17.66 -2.72 -6.59
N GLU A 129 17.61 -4.03 -6.30
CA GLU A 129 17.54 -5.04 -7.34
C GLU A 129 16.21 -4.97 -8.10
N GLY A 130 15.09 -4.75 -7.40
CA GLY A 130 13.78 -4.54 -8.01
C GLY A 130 13.76 -3.37 -9.00
N VAL A 131 14.38 -2.24 -8.65
CA VAL A 131 14.54 -1.08 -9.54
C VAL A 131 15.39 -1.44 -10.76
N LYS A 132 16.57 -2.06 -10.56
CA LYS A 132 17.43 -2.51 -11.65
C LYS A 132 16.70 -3.47 -12.61
N ASN A 133 15.98 -4.43 -12.05
CA ASN A 133 15.24 -5.42 -12.84
C ASN A 133 14.07 -4.79 -13.61
N LYS A 134 13.38 -3.80 -13.02
CA LYS A 134 12.36 -3.03 -13.74
C LYS A 134 12.95 -2.29 -14.94
N LEU A 135 14.13 -1.65 -14.76
CA LEU A 135 14.78 -0.88 -15.83
C LEU A 135 15.43 -1.76 -16.92
N LYS A 136 15.73 -3.02 -16.63
CA LYS A 136 16.24 -3.99 -17.62
C LYS A 136 15.14 -4.55 -18.53
N ARG A 137 13.88 -4.33 -18.19
CA ARG A 137 12.75 -4.78 -19.01
C ARG A 137 12.31 -3.63 -19.92
N TYR A 138 12.07 -3.92 -21.19
CA TYR A 138 11.65 -2.91 -22.18
C TYR A 138 10.38 -2.15 -21.78
N ASP A 139 9.38 -2.86 -21.22
CA ASP A 139 8.13 -2.27 -20.75
C ASP A 139 8.36 -1.37 -19.50
N GLY A 140 9.15 -1.84 -18.54
CA GLY A 140 9.48 -1.09 -17.34
C GLY A 140 10.31 0.16 -17.61
N TYR A 141 11.26 0.05 -18.53
CA TYR A 141 12.07 1.19 -18.99
C TYR A 141 11.23 2.23 -19.74
N CYS A 142 10.40 1.77 -20.68
CA CYS A 142 9.50 2.65 -21.43
C CYS A 142 8.54 3.40 -20.49
N GLN A 143 7.93 2.70 -19.53
CA GLN A 143 7.07 3.33 -18.53
C GLN A 143 7.84 4.36 -17.69
N TYR A 144 9.06 4.03 -17.23
CA TYR A 144 9.90 4.96 -16.46
C TYR A 144 10.20 6.24 -17.25
N LYS A 145 10.61 6.13 -18.52
CA LYS A 145 10.88 7.28 -19.37
C LYS A 145 9.62 8.10 -19.63
N ASN A 146 8.52 7.43 -19.88
CA ASN A 146 7.23 8.05 -20.07
C ASN A 146 6.76 8.85 -18.85
N ASP A 147 6.90 8.26 -17.65
CA ASP A 147 6.54 8.93 -16.40
C ASP A 147 7.42 10.18 -16.16
N LEU A 148 8.73 10.12 -16.50
CA LEU A 148 9.64 11.28 -16.39
C LEU A 148 9.24 12.45 -17.29
N LEU A 149 8.64 12.19 -18.45
CA LEU A 149 8.24 13.26 -19.37
C LEU A 149 7.12 14.14 -18.84
N ILE A 150 6.28 13.57 -17.97
CA ILE A 150 5.09 14.25 -17.44
C ILE A 150 5.19 14.58 -15.95
N ASP A 151 6.25 14.11 -15.29
CA ASP A 151 6.45 14.24 -13.83
C ASP A 151 7.22 15.51 -13.50
N GLU A 152 6.54 16.56 -13.07
CA GLU A 152 7.18 17.83 -12.70
C GLU A 152 7.72 17.84 -11.24
N ASN A 153 7.17 16.98 -10.36
CA ASN A 153 7.42 17.07 -8.91
C ASN A 153 7.73 15.73 -8.22
N ASP A 154 8.35 14.80 -8.93
CA ASP A 154 8.69 13.46 -8.42
C ASP A 154 7.46 12.65 -7.92
N TYR A 155 6.29 12.93 -8.47
CA TYR A 155 5.06 12.29 -8.06
C TYR A 155 4.89 10.89 -8.65
N LEU A 156 5.17 10.73 -9.94
CA LEU A 156 5.05 9.45 -10.66
C LEU A 156 6.29 8.59 -10.48
N VAL A 157 7.46 9.22 -10.53
CA VAL A 157 8.75 8.56 -10.33
C VAL A 157 9.39 9.10 -9.06
N SER A 158 9.44 8.28 -8.06
CA SER A 158 9.95 8.66 -6.74
C SER A 158 11.42 9.08 -6.78
N LYS A 159 11.80 10.01 -5.89
CA LYS A 159 13.20 10.44 -5.73
C LYS A 159 14.14 9.27 -5.49
N VAL A 160 13.73 8.32 -4.67
CA VAL A 160 14.50 7.11 -4.36
C VAL A 160 14.68 6.20 -5.57
N PHE A 161 13.68 6.16 -6.47
CA PHE A 161 13.81 5.41 -7.72
C PHE A 161 14.84 6.06 -8.66
N LYS A 162 14.88 7.39 -8.70
CA LYS A 162 15.84 8.18 -9.49
C LYS A 162 17.27 8.10 -8.92
N ASP A 163 17.37 8.11 -7.58
CA ASP A 163 18.64 8.09 -6.86
C ASP A 163 18.64 7.07 -5.72
N LEU A 164 19.13 5.88 -6.00
CA LEU A 164 19.25 4.79 -5.03
C LEU A 164 20.26 5.07 -3.91
N SER A 165 21.11 6.08 -4.03
CA SER A 165 22.07 6.45 -2.98
C SER A 165 21.38 6.98 -1.73
N LEU A 166 20.17 7.53 -1.85
CA LEU A 166 19.35 7.98 -0.73
C LEU A 166 19.07 6.86 0.28
N LEU A 167 19.06 5.61 -0.17
CA LEU A 167 18.86 4.44 0.72
C LEU A 167 20.01 4.24 1.71
N SER A 168 21.19 4.83 1.47
CA SER A 168 22.31 4.77 2.42
C SER A 168 22.01 5.48 3.75
N ASN A 169 21.03 6.38 3.76
CA ASN A 169 20.60 7.10 4.95
C ASN A 169 19.63 6.31 5.83
N VAL A 170 19.15 5.16 5.34
CA VAL A 170 18.14 4.34 6.06
C VAL A 170 18.86 3.43 7.05
N THR A 171 18.54 3.57 8.33
CA THR A 171 19.07 2.74 9.43
C THR A 171 17.94 2.11 10.23
N SER A 172 18.23 1.04 10.95
CA SER A 172 17.29 0.34 11.82
C SER A 172 16.67 1.25 12.87
N GLU A 173 17.47 2.10 13.48
CA GLU A 173 17.03 3.07 14.49
C GLU A 173 16.08 4.13 13.90
N ARG A 174 16.45 4.69 12.73
CA ARG A 174 15.60 5.68 12.05
C ARG A 174 14.26 5.06 11.65
N LEU A 175 14.26 3.87 11.06
CA LEU A 175 13.03 3.16 10.70
C LEU A 175 12.15 2.90 11.91
N TYR A 176 12.74 2.50 13.05
CA TYR A 176 11.99 2.27 14.27
C TYR A 176 11.38 3.56 14.82
N ASN A 177 12.09 4.69 14.74
CA ASN A 177 11.56 5.98 15.14
C ASN A 177 10.40 6.44 14.24
N VAL A 178 10.52 6.26 12.91
CA VAL A 178 9.43 6.52 11.96
C VAL A 178 8.23 5.62 12.26
N TYR A 179 8.44 4.34 12.46
CA TYR A 179 7.40 3.39 12.84
C TYR A 179 6.65 3.85 14.11
N LYS A 180 7.38 4.16 15.21
CA LYS A 180 6.76 4.64 16.46
C LYS A 180 5.91 5.89 16.23
N LYS A 181 6.39 6.83 15.42
CA LYS A 181 5.67 8.06 15.10
C LYS A 181 4.36 7.74 14.35
N ILE A 182 4.38 6.82 13.39
CA ILE A 182 3.21 6.42 12.61
C ILE A 182 2.16 5.72 13.49
N ILE A 183 2.56 4.70 14.26
CA ILE A 183 1.61 3.91 15.05
C ILE A 183 1.09 4.65 16.29
N SER A 184 1.73 5.75 16.71
CA SER A 184 1.20 6.61 17.78
C SER A 184 -0.02 7.42 17.31
N GLY A 185 -0.21 7.56 16.01
CA GLY A 185 -1.38 8.23 15.44
C GLY A 185 -2.61 7.34 15.39
N PRO A 186 -3.81 7.94 15.26
CA PRO A 186 -5.05 7.20 15.19
C PRO A 186 -5.21 6.51 13.82
N PRO A 187 -5.37 5.16 13.75
CA PRO A 187 -5.63 4.49 12.50
C PRO A 187 -7.06 4.66 12.02
N LEU A 188 -7.27 4.58 10.72
CA LEU A 188 -8.57 4.35 10.09
C LEU A 188 -8.76 2.84 9.94
N THR A 189 -9.92 2.34 10.32
CA THR A 189 -10.20 0.90 10.25
C THR A 189 -11.47 0.64 9.44
N PHE A 190 -11.36 -0.30 8.49
CA PHE A 190 -12.46 -0.76 7.66
C PHE A 190 -12.54 -2.28 7.77
N LEU A 191 -13.74 -2.80 7.97
CA LEU A 191 -14.02 -4.22 7.91
C LEU A 191 -15.14 -4.46 6.91
N ILE A 192 -14.88 -5.29 5.92
CA ILE A 192 -15.80 -5.58 4.83
C ILE A 192 -16.05 -7.08 4.78
N GLY A 193 -17.32 -7.51 4.76
CA GLY A 193 -17.67 -8.92 4.61
C GLY A 193 -18.97 -9.31 5.28
N ASN A 194 -19.19 -10.62 5.33
CA ASN A 194 -20.35 -11.17 6.06
C ASN A 194 -20.00 -11.26 7.55
N VAL A 195 -20.36 -10.22 8.29
CA VAL A 195 -20.05 -10.02 9.70
C VAL A 195 -21.27 -9.44 10.45
N ASP A 196 -21.31 -9.63 11.76
CA ASP A 196 -22.22 -8.88 12.64
C ASP A 196 -21.66 -7.47 12.84
N GLU A 197 -22.41 -6.46 12.37
CA GLU A 197 -21.93 -5.07 12.35
C GLU A 197 -21.65 -4.53 13.76
N LYS A 198 -22.58 -4.73 14.70
CA LYS A 198 -22.47 -4.21 16.05
C LYS A 198 -21.30 -4.86 16.80
N LYS A 199 -21.28 -6.19 16.83
CA LYS A 199 -20.21 -6.97 17.45
C LYS A 199 -18.86 -6.63 16.86
N SER A 200 -18.77 -6.54 15.53
CA SER A 200 -17.52 -6.22 14.83
C SER A 200 -17.00 -4.82 15.19
N LYS A 201 -17.90 -3.85 15.26
CA LYS A 201 -17.54 -2.47 15.63
C LYS A 201 -17.01 -2.40 17.07
N GLU A 202 -17.64 -3.11 18.00
CA GLU A 202 -17.19 -3.19 19.39
C GLU A 202 -15.81 -3.86 19.50
N LEU A 203 -15.61 -5.01 18.86
CA LEU A 203 -14.32 -5.73 18.89
C LEU A 203 -13.18 -4.92 18.24
N VAL A 204 -13.42 -4.24 17.13
CA VAL A 204 -12.41 -3.39 16.51
C VAL A 204 -12.05 -2.21 17.40
N LYS A 205 -13.04 -1.58 18.05
CA LYS A 205 -12.77 -0.51 19.02
C LYS A 205 -11.93 -0.99 20.18
N GLU A 206 -12.27 -2.13 20.76
CA GLU A 206 -11.56 -2.71 21.90
C GLU A 206 -10.13 -3.14 21.52
N ILE A 207 -9.99 -3.95 20.45
CA ILE A 207 -8.72 -4.63 20.14
C ILE A 207 -7.76 -3.75 19.38
N ILE A 208 -8.24 -2.96 18.40
CA ILE A 208 -7.36 -2.17 17.53
C ILE A 208 -7.21 -0.74 18.00
N LEU A 209 -8.29 -0.13 18.46
CA LEU A 209 -8.30 1.30 18.83
C LEU A 209 -8.08 1.55 20.33
N ASP A 210 -7.99 0.51 21.17
CA ASP A 210 -7.96 0.64 22.64
C ASP A 210 -9.05 1.57 23.18
N ASN A 211 -10.23 1.57 22.55
CA ASN A 211 -11.36 2.46 22.80
C ASN A 211 -11.04 3.97 22.64
N LYS A 212 -9.94 4.32 21.97
CA LYS A 212 -9.53 5.71 21.73
C LYS A 212 -10.08 6.20 20.39
N ILE A 213 -11.07 7.07 20.42
CA ILE A 213 -11.58 7.75 19.23
C ILE A 213 -10.98 9.16 19.18
N SER A 214 -10.29 9.46 18.10
CA SER A 214 -9.62 10.74 17.89
C SER A 214 -9.79 11.22 16.45
N ASN A 215 -9.53 12.50 16.21
CA ASN A 215 -9.63 13.08 14.88
C ASN A 215 -8.41 12.73 14.04
N VAL A 216 -8.67 12.18 12.85
CA VAL A 216 -7.65 11.96 11.81
C VAL A 216 -7.63 13.20 10.92
N LYS A 217 -6.44 13.79 10.77
CA LYS A 217 -6.23 14.93 9.87
C LYS A 217 -5.98 14.42 8.46
N PHE A 218 -6.44 15.16 7.48
CA PHE A 218 -6.14 14.94 6.07
C PHE A 218 -5.79 16.29 5.44
N GLU A 219 -4.83 16.29 4.55
CA GLU A 219 -4.66 17.38 3.63
C GLU A 219 -5.79 17.36 2.60
N THR A 220 -6.36 18.51 2.32
CA THR A 220 -7.47 18.66 1.36
C THR A 220 -6.98 18.97 -0.05
N ASP A 221 -5.71 19.35 -0.18
CA ASP A 221 -5.10 19.60 -1.48
C ASP A 221 -4.69 18.28 -2.13
N TYR A 222 -5.47 17.89 -3.13
CA TYR A 222 -5.22 16.71 -3.95
C TYR A 222 -4.56 17.04 -5.29
N ASN A 223 -3.98 18.24 -5.43
CA ASN A 223 -3.39 18.67 -6.68
C ASN A 223 -2.19 17.78 -7.04
N VAL A 224 -2.37 16.97 -8.05
CA VAL A 224 -1.31 16.23 -8.70
C VAL A 224 -0.72 17.15 -9.77
N TYR A 225 0.49 17.63 -9.53
CA TYR A 225 1.17 18.49 -10.49
C TYR A 225 1.77 17.64 -11.60
N VAL A 226 0.99 17.43 -12.63
CA VAL A 226 1.47 16.86 -13.90
C VAL A 226 1.69 18.00 -14.87
N LYS A 227 2.78 17.91 -15.62
CA LYS A 227 3.12 18.87 -16.70
C LYS A 227 1.87 19.18 -17.56
N ASN A 228 1.65 20.44 -17.83
CA ASN A 228 0.60 20.84 -18.77
C ASN A 228 0.96 20.30 -20.15
N ILE A 229 0.31 19.21 -20.54
CA ILE A 229 0.43 18.65 -21.87
C ILE A 229 -0.27 19.61 -22.82
N SER A 230 0.44 20.06 -23.86
CA SER A 230 -0.14 20.91 -24.92
C SER A 230 -1.26 20.16 -25.65
N ASN A 231 -2.16 20.89 -26.33
CA ASN A 231 -3.21 20.26 -27.13
C ASN A 231 -2.66 19.54 -28.39
N SER A 232 -1.35 19.51 -28.58
CA SER A 232 -0.66 18.81 -29.67
C SER A 232 -0.09 17.49 -29.19
N VAL A 233 -0.07 16.49 -30.05
CA VAL A 233 0.58 15.21 -29.79
C VAL A 233 2.08 15.44 -29.77
N GLU A 234 2.70 15.18 -28.60
CA GLU A 234 4.18 15.16 -28.46
C GLU A 234 4.65 13.73 -28.59
N VAL A 235 5.51 13.44 -29.57
CA VAL A 235 6.09 12.13 -29.79
C VAL A 235 7.57 12.16 -29.46
N VAL A 236 7.96 11.45 -28.38
CA VAL A 236 9.36 11.27 -28.01
C VAL A 236 9.82 9.88 -28.44
N ARG A 237 10.90 9.79 -29.20
CA ARG A 237 11.52 8.54 -29.63
C ARG A 237 12.88 8.39 -28.98
N GLU A 238 13.13 7.25 -28.37
CA GLU A 238 14.43 6.90 -27.78
C GLU A 238 14.88 5.54 -28.30
N ASN A 239 16.09 5.48 -28.79
CA ASN A 239 16.70 4.22 -29.17
C ASN A 239 17.29 3.56 -27.92
N SER A 240 17.05 2.29 -27.77
CA SER A 240 17.56 1.49 -26.64
C SER A 240 18.18 0.18 -27.15
N GLU A 241 18.92 -0.50 -26.29
CA GLU A 241 19.54 -1.80 -26.61
C GLU A 241 18.56 -2.97 -26.56
N PHE A 242 17.25 -2.70 -26.32
CA PHE A 242 16.24 -3.75 -26.29
C PHE A 242 15.91 -4.27 -27.69
N SER A 243 15.76 -5.59 -27.80
CA SER A 243 15.35 -6.26 -29.06
C SER A 243 13.86 -6.03 -29.40
N THR A 244 13.09 -5.50 -28.45
CA THR A 244 11.65 -5.28 -28.57
C THR A 244 11.33 -3.81 -28.40
N SER A 245 10.47 -3.29 -29.29
CA SER A 245 9.95 -1.92 -29.16
C SER A 245 8.76 -1.89 -28.21
N SER A 246 8.65 -0.78 -27.44
CA SER A 246 7.53 -0.51 -26.57
C SER A 246 7.02 0.91 -26.77
N VAL A 247 5.71 1.10 -26.68
CA VAL A 247 5.04 2.39 -26.81
C VAL A 247 4.22 2.64 -25.56
N CYS A 248 4.41 3.80 -24.94
CA CYS A 248 3.56 4.30 -23.87
C CYS A 248 2.80 5.55 -24.34
N CYS A 249 1.51 5.61 -24.03
CA CYS A 249 0.68 6.74 -24.37
C CYS A 249 0.09 7.35 -23.10
N ASN A 250 0.20 8.68 -22.97
CA ASN A 250 -0.41 9.44 -21.89
C ASN A 250 -1.58 10.28 -22.45
N TYR A 251 -2.68 10.21 -21.76
CA TYR A 251 -3.86 11.04 -22.05
C TYR A 251 -4.17 11.88 -20.82
N LYS A 252 -4.16 13.21 -20.98
CA LYS A 252 -4.64 14.10 -19.93
C LYS A 252 -6.15 14.07 -19.90
N VAL A 253 -6.71 13.69 -18.78
CA VAL A 253 -8.15 13.73 -18.54
C VAL A 253 -8.48 14.98 -17.72
N ARG A 254 -9.59 15.65 -18.05
CA ARG A 254 -10.08 16.78 -17.25
C ARG A 254 -10.47 16.32 -15.86
N ASP A 255 -10.61 17.29 -14.94
CA ASP A 255 -10.93 17.02 -13.54
C ASP A 255 -12.10 16.05 -13.38
N MET A 256 -11.82 14.96 -12.68
CA MET A 256 -12.80 13.92 -12.40
C MET A 256 -13.36 14.11 -10.99
N CYS A 257 -14.36 14.97 -10.89
CA CYS A 257 -14.91 15.39 -9.61
C CYS A 257 -15.85 14.38 -8.98
N CYS A 258 -16.44 13.45 -9.76
CA CYS A 258 -17.45 12.53 -9.26
C CYS A 258 -17.08 11.04 -9.43
N TYR A 259 -17.71 10.21 -8.64
CA TYR A 259 -17.53 8.76 -8.69
C TYR A 259 -17.84 8.17 -10.07
N ARG A 260 -18.89 8.67 -10.74
CA ARG A 260 -19.30 8.23 -12.08
C ARG A 260 -18.18 8.40 -13.09
N ASP A 261 -17.50 9.55 -13.09
CA ASP A 261 -16.41 9.86 -14.04
C ASP A 261 -15.23 8.92 -13.81
N ARG A 262 -14.91 8.59 -12.56
CA ARG A 262 -13.86 7.61 -12.20
C ARG A 262 -14.19 6.22 -12.70
N VAL A 263 -15.45 5.80 -12.59
CA VAL A 263 -15.90 4.49 -13.12
C VAL A 263 -15.80 4.48 -14.63
N LEU A 264 -16.27 5.53 -15.32
CA LEU A 264 -16.17 5.64 -16.76
C LEU A 264 -14.72 5.61 -17.23
N LEU A 265 -13.81 6.33 -16.56
CA LEU A 265 -12.37 6.29 -16.87
C LEU A 265 -11.81 4.87 -16.71
N THR A 266 -12.21 4.16 -15.67
CA THR A 266 -11.76 2.77 -15.44
C THR A 266 -12.23 1.86 -16.58
N ILE A 267 -13.46 2.02 -17.05
CA ILE A 267 -13.99 1.28 -18.20
C ILE A 267 -13.19 1.61 -19.45
N VAL A 268 -13.00 2.90 -19.77
CA VAL A 268 -12.21 3.35 -20.92
C VAL A 268 -10.77 2.83 -20.85
N LYS A 269 -10.13 2.94 -19.69
CA LYS A 269 -8.79 2.38 -19.48
C LYS A 269 -8.75 0.88 -19.78
N ASN A 270 -9.71 0.12 -19.29
CA ASN A 270 -9.77 -1.33 -19.50
C ASN A 270 -10.02 -1.67 -20.98
N LEU A 271 -10.86 -0.91 -21.66
CA LEU A 271 -11.09 -1.08 -23.11
C LEU A 271 -9.82 -0.81 -23.93
N LEU A 272 -9.11 0.28 -23.62
CA LEU A 272 -7.89 0.66 -24.33
C LEU A 272 -6.69 -0.26 -24.00
N SER A 273 -6.66 -0.84 -22.82
CA SER A 273 -5.56 -1.72 -22.35
C SER A 273 -5.87 -3.21 -22.51
N SER A 274 -7.10 -3.58 -22.93
CA SER A 274 -7.43 -4.98 -23.17
C SER A 274 -6.65 -5.49 -24.40
N ASN A 275 -6.09 -6.68 -24.28
CA ASN A 275 -5.44 -7.38 -25.40
C ASN A 275 -6.44 -7.85 -26.50
N ASN A 276 -7.68 -7.38 -26.44
CA ASN A 276 -8.65 -7.63 -27.49
C ASN A 276 -8.32 -6.71 -28.66
N SER A 277 -7.62 -7.26 -29.65
CA SER A 277 -7.30 -6.63 -30.92
C SER A 277 -8.53 -6.05 -31.65
N ASP A 278 -9.72 -6.47 -31.27
CA ASP A 278 -10.98 -6.05 -31.89
C ASP A 278 -11.46 -4.63 -31.51
N VAL A 279 -10.82 -3.97 -30.55
CA VAL A 279 -11.21 -2.63 -30.08
C VAL A 279 -10.35 -1.51 -30.68
N LEU A 280 -9.22 -1.82 -31.29
CA LEU A 280 -8.26 -0.85 -31.82
C LEU A 280 -8.17 -0.81 -33.36
N PHE A 281 -8.99 -1.60 -34.06
CA PHE A 281 -9.05 -1.60 -35.53
C PHE A 281 -10.49 -1.47 -36.04
#